data_37a6ac641e8b59988b64141db6eb4563
#
_entry.id   37a6ac641e8b59988b64141db6eb4563
#
_cell.length_a   1.000
_cell.length_b   1.000
_cell.length_c   1.000
_cell.angle_alpha   90.00
_cell.angle_beta   90.00
_cell.angle_gamma   90.00
#
_symmetry.space_group_name_H-M   'P 1'
#
loop_
_entity.id
_entity.type
_entity.pdbx_description
1 polymer ?
#
loop_
_entity_poly.entity_id
_entity_poly.type
_entity_poly.pdbx_seq_one_letter_code
_entity_poly.pdbx_strand_id
1 'polypeptide(L)' 'MERQHTENLFRRYKGKLVTIRSVSGNVYSGQVGEITNDYVLLTDRQTENGAETFVLFEAIESIVISEPPS' A
#
# COMPACT_ATOMS: atom_id res chain seq x y z
N MET A 1 -4.27 6.16 -10.69
CA MET A 1 -3.42 5.05 -11.15
C MET A 1 -4.28 3.91 -11.65
N GLU A 2 -3.87 3.24 -12.69
CA GLU A 2 -4.64 2.14 -13.25
C GLU A 2 -4.74 0.99 -12.26
N ARG A 3 -5.97 0.48 -12.06
CA ARG A 3 -6.20 -0.50 -11.00
C ARG A 3 -5.55 -1.86 -11.22
N GLN A 4 -5.58 -2.37 -12.45
CA GLN A 4 -5.04 -3.70 -12.72
C GLN A 4 -3.53 -3.76 -12.51
N HIS A 5 -2.80 -2.78 -13.03
CA HIS A 5 -1.35 -2.73 -12.84
C HIS A 5 -1.00 -2.47 -11.37
N THR A 6 -1.78 -1.64 -10.71
CA THR A 6 -1.57 -1.33 -9.30
C THR A 6 -1.79 -2.58 -8.45
N GLU A 7 -2.86 -3.32 -8.73
CA GLU A 7 -3.14 -4.55 -8.01
C GLU A 7 -1.99 -5.55 -8.18
N ASN A 8 -1.50 -5.73 -9.40
CA ASN A 8 -0.41 -6.66 -9.67
C ASN A 8 0.88 -6.24 -8.96
N LEU A 9 1.13 -4.93 -8.92
CA LEU A 9 2.30 -4.40 -8.23
C LEU A 9 2.26 -4.74 -6.74
N PHE A 10 1.12 -4.51 -6.10
CA PHE A 10 1.00 -4.82 -4.68
C PHE A 10 1.08 -6.32 -4.40
N ARG A 11 0.56 -7.15 -5.29
CA ARG A 11 0.66 -8.59 -5.12
C ARG A 11 2.11 -9.06 -5.14
N ARG A 12 2.93 -8.42 -5.98
CA ARG A 12 4.37 -8.73 -6.04
C ARG A 12 5.08 -8.38 -4.73
N TYR A 13 4.63 -7.32 -4.08
CA TYR A 13 5.29 -6.83 -2.87
C TYR A 13 4.48 -7.11 -1.60
N LYS A 14 3.58 -8.09 -1.65
CA LYS A 14 2.79 -8.45 -0.49
C LYS A 14 3.72 -8.83 0.67
N GLY A 15 3.44 -8.28 1.85
CA GLY A 15 4.27 -8.51 3.03
C GLY A 15 5.45 -7.56 3.16
N LYS A 16 5.68 -6.71 2.17
CA LYS A 16 6.80 -5.77 2.19
C LYS A 16 6.34 -4.40 2.64
N LEU A 17 7.29 -3.59 3.13
CA LEU A 17 7.00 -2.23 3.55
C LEU A 17 6.95 -1.31 2.34
N VAL A 18 5.90 -0.52 2.26
CA VAL A 18 5.75 0.44 1.18
C VAL A 18 5.30 1.78 1.73
N THR A 19 5.55 2.82 0.98
CA THR A 19 5.05 4.16 1.27
C THR A 19 4.22 4.61 0.08
N ILE A 20 2.99 5.02 0.34
CA ILE A 20 2.05 5.44 -0.70
C ILE A 20 1.76 6.91 -0.54
N ARG A 21 1.86 7.65 -1.65
CA ARG A 21 1.44 9.05 -1.69
C ARG A 21 0.12 9.13 -2.42
N SER A 22 -0.86 9.76 -1.79
CA SER A 22 -2.17 9.94 -2.41
C SER A 22 -2.20 11.19 -3.27
N VAL A 23 -3.20 11.26 -4.14
CA VAL A 23 -3.37 12.44 -5.00
C VAL A 23 -3.71 13.69 -4.20
N SER A 24 -4.19 13.52 -2.97
CA SER A 24 -4.47 14.64 -2.08
C SER A 24 -3.25 15.13 -1.31
N GLY A 25 -2.11 14.45 -1.47
CA GLY A 25 -0.87 14.83 -0.80
C GLY A 25 -0.61 14.11 0.50
N ASN A 26 -1.51 13.24 0.93
CA ASN A 26 -1.29 12.45 2.14
C ASN A 26 -0.30 11.32 1.88
N VAL A 27 0.43 10.92 2.92
CA VAL A 27 1.41 9.85 2.82
C VAL A 27 1.05 8.75 3.81
N TYR A 28 1.02 7.52 3.31
CA TYR A 28 0.72 6.35 4.12
C TYR A 28 1.84 5.35 4.02
N SER A 29 2.24 4.77 5.14
CA SER A 29 3.31 3.76 5.18
C SER A 29 2.83 2.55 5.95
N GLY A 30 3.27 1.38 5.53
CA GLY A 30 2.92 0.16 6.22
C GLY A 30 3.30 -1.06 5.41
N GLN A 31 2.99 -2.22 5.99
CA GLN A 31 3.23 -3.49 5.33
C GLN A 31 2.01 -3.85 4.47
N VAL A 32 2.27 -4.27 3.25
CA VAL A 32 1.19 -4.65 2.33
C VAL A 32 0.51 -5.92 2.84
N GLY A 33 -0.78 -5.80 3.09
CA GLY A 33 -1.59 -6.93 3.55
C GLY A 33 -2.53 -7.40 2.44
N GLU A 34 -3.84 -7.35 2.71
CA GLU A 34 -4.83 -7.81 1.76
C GLU A 34 -4.91 -6.88 0.56
N ILE A 35 -5.06 -7.46 -0.61
CA ILE A 35 -5.16 -6.74 -1.86
C ILE A 35 -6.42 -7.16 -2.57
N THR A 36 -7.24 -6.17 -2.98
CA THR A 36 -8.43 -6.43 -3.78
C THR A 36 -8.28 -5.69 -5.09
N ASN A 37 -9.32 -5.73 -5.90
CA ASN A 37 -9.30 -4.99 -7.16
C ASN A 37 -9.59 -3.50 -6.98
N ASP A 38 -9.90 -3.06 -5.77
CA ASP A 38 -10.23 -1.66 -5.49
C ASP A 38 -9.29 -1.00 -4.50
N TYR A 39 -8.68 -1.75 -3.59
CA TYR A 39 -7.87 -1.15 -2.53
C TYR A 39 -6.76 -2.10 -2.09
N VAL A 40 -5.83 -1.54 -1.33
CA VAL A 40 -4.78 -2.31 -0.65
C VAL A 40 -4.85 -1.97 0.84
N LEU A 41 -4.66 -2.99 1.66
CA LEU A 41 -4.61 -2.81 3.11
C LEU A 41 -3.15 -2.66 3.53
N LEU A 42 -2.87 -1.59 4.26
CA LEU A 42 -1.57 -1.39 4.88
C LEU A 42 -1.70 -1.59 6.38
N THR A 43 -0.83 -2.41 6.92
CA THR A 43 -0.81 -2.69 8.37
C THR A 43 0.41 -2.02 8.97
N ASP A 44 0.18 -1.21 10.01
CA ASP A 44 1.27 -0.55 10.72
C ASP A 44 1.69 -1.45 11.88
N ARG A 45 2.89 -2.02 11.77
CA ARG A 45 3.40 -2.93 12.79
C ARG A 45 3.98 -2.21 14.00
N GLN A 46 4.14 -0.90 13.90
CA GLN A 46 4.74 -0.12 14.99
C GLN A 46 3.73 0.30 16.04
N THR A 47 2.44 0.17 15.75
CA THR A 47 1.40 0.48 16.73
C THR A 47 0.98 -0.80 17.45
N GLU A 48 0.67 -0.68 18.73
CA GLU A 48 0.25 -1.82 19.53
C GLU A 48 -0.99 -2.50 18.99
N ASN A 49 -1.87 -1.72 18.39
CA ASN A 49 -3.15 -2.23 17.90
C ASN A 49 -3.07 -2.71 16.44
N GLY A 50 -1.91 -2.60 15.81
CA GLY A 50 -1.77 -2.99 14.42
C GLY A 50 -2.72 -2.20 13.53
N ALA A 51 -2.61 -0.86 13.57
CA ALA A 51 -3.50 -0.01 12.81
C ALA A 51 -3.53 -0.41 11.35
N GLU A 52 -4.74 -0.43 10.78
CA GLU A 52 -4.95 -0.82 9.40
C GLU A 52 -5.44 0.38 8.60
N THR A 53 -4.85 0.58 7.43
CA THR A 53 -5.24 1.65 6.54
C THR A 53 -5.63 1.06 5.20
N PHE A 54 -6.85 1.34 4.75
CA PHE A 54 -7.31 0.90 3.44
C PHE A 54 -7.10 2.04 2.46
N VAL A 55 -6.24 1.82 1.47
CA VAL A 55 -5.95 2.84 0.48
C VAL A 55 -6.57 2.44 -0.84
N LEU A 56 -7.50 3.26 -1.31
CA LEU A 56 -8.17 3.00 -2.58
C LEU A 56 -7.21 3.28 -3.73
N PHE A 57 -7.19 2.38 -4.71
CA PHE A 57 -6.26 2.52 -5.84
C PHE A 57 -6.44 3.84 -6.58
N GLU A 58 -7.67 4.34 -6.66
CA GLU A 58 -7.95 5.61 -7.34
C GLU A 58 -7.26 6.80 -6.68
N ALA A 59 -6.98 6.69 -5.40
CA ALA A 59 -6.38 7.79 -4.65
C ALA A 59 -4.85 7.76 -4.68
N ILE A 60 -4.25 6.75 -5.29
CA ILE A 60 -2.80 6.59 -5.27
C ILE A 60 -2.16 7.38 -6.39
N GLU A 61 -1.21 8.26 -6.02
CA GLU A 61 -0.40 8.98 -6.98
C GLU A 61 0.90 8.24 -7.25
N SER A 62 1.58 7.80 -6.19
CA SER A 62 2.85 7.12 -6.33
C SER A 62 3.07 6.13 -5.19
N ILE A 63 3.92 5.15 -5.44
CA ILE A 63 4.24 4.10 -4.49
C ILE A 63 5.76 3.99 -4.41
N VAL A 64 6.30 4.01 -3.19
CA VAL A 64 7.72 3.81 -2.96
C VAL A 64 7.88 2.52 -2.19
N ILE A 65 8.68 1.62 -2.73
CA ILE A 65 8.97 0.36 -2.07
C ILE A 65 10.12 0.62 -1.10
N SER A 66 9.81 0.51 0.19
CA SER A 66 10.76 0.82 1.24
C SER A 66 11.65 -0.36 1.61
N GLU A 67 11.28 -1.55 1.18
CA GLU A 67 12.01 -2.78 1.50
C GLU A 67 12.39 -3.46 0.20
N PRO A 68 13.67 -3.74 -0.02
CA PRO A 68 14.09 -4.36 -1.27
C PRO A 68 13.51 -5.76 -1.40
N PRO A 69 13.16 -6.18 -2.62
CA PRO A 69 12.76 -7.56 -2.85
C PRO A 69 13.98 -8.44 -2.60
N SER A 70 13.84 -9.36 -1.72
CA SER A 70 14.94 -10.27 -1.40
C SER A 70 14.83 -11.56 -2.19
#